data_12694e75e3f8795cbbaab12cd9f33856
#
_entry.id   12694e75e3f8795cbbaab12cd9f33856
#
_cell.length_a   1.000
_cell.length_b   1.000
_cell.length_c   1.000
_cell.angle_alpha   90.00
_cell.angle_beta   90.00
_cell.angle_gamma   90.00
#
_symmetry.space_group_name_H-M   'P 1'
#
loop_
_entity.id
_entity.type
_entity.pdbx_description
1 polymer ?
#
loop_
_entity_poly.entity_id
_entity_poly.type
_entity_poly.pdbx_seq_one_letter_code
_entity_poly.pdbx_strand_id
1 'polypeptide(L)'
;MALFDRFRKGPKMSGPARDAARTGSTRVRAADKVDEAHLHEWVTSRRGVEGFVEPRTAVSEVTLLLVAHDGEWTRRRVPGVKWAHDFCNRHQVPSYDAAVVGIPQRMRDYNSRVRKEQKAADYPQYKPGES
;
A
#
# COMPACT_ATOMS: atom_id res chain seq x y z
N MET A 1 -22.98 -14.21 10.15
CA MET A 1 -22.98 -13.79 9.90
C MET A 1 -22.86 -13.03 9.86
N ALA A 2 -22.86 -13.01 9.65
CA ALA A 2 -22.65 -12.32 9.36
C ALA A 2 -22.64 -11.52 9.16
N LEU A 3 -22.38 -11.16 8.80
CA LEU A 3 -22.34 -10.30 8.44
C LEU A 3 -22.29 -9.94 7.88
N PHE A 4 -22.17 -10.28 7.52
CA PHE A 4 -22.19 -10.08 6.80
C PHE A 4 -22.74 -10.59 6.35
N ASP A 5 -23.05 -11.33 6.18
CA ASP A 5 -23.62 -11.90 5.64
C ASP A 5 -24.48 -11.61 5.46
N ARG A 6 -25.02 -11.31 5.67
CA ARG A 6 -25.73 -11.01 5.35
C ARG A 6 -25.86 -10.32 4.71
N PHE A 7 -25.56 -10.13 4.53
CA PHE A 7 -25.57 -9.74 3.76
C PHE A 7 -25.46 -10.26 3.17
N ARG A 8 -25.59 -10.93 3.02
CA ARG A 8 -25.52 -11.61 2.46
C ARG A 8 -26.07 -12.09 1.77
N LYS A 9 -26.67 -12.30 1.52
CA LYS A 9 -27.19 -12.86 0.89
C LYS A 9 -27.46 -12.57 -0.04
N GLY A 10 -27.58 -12.17 -0.24
CA GLY A 10 -28.03 -11.79 -1.11
C GLY A 10 -28.15 -11.96 -2.27
N PRO A 11 -28.45 -12.22 -2.69
CA PRO A 11 -28.38 -12.36 -3.79
C PRO A 11 -29.14 -12.28 -4.72
N LYS A 12 -29.49 -12.14 -5.01
CA LYS A 12 -30.16 -12.29 -5.76
C LYS A 12 -30.15 -11.71 -6.82
N MET A 13 -29.91 -11.72 -7.61
CA MET A 13 -29.99 -11.30 -8.54
C MET A 13 -29.47 -11.37 -9.49
N SER A 14 -29.50 -10.91 -10.46
CA SER A 14 -29.31 -11.37 -11.22
C SER A 14 -29.28 -11.24 -12.65
N GLY A 15 -28.88 -10.74 -13.49
CA GLY A 15 -28.60 -10.68 -14.88
C GLY A 15 -27.13 -10.86 -15.10
N PRO A 16 -26.71 -11.21 -16.30
CA PRO A 16 -25.29 -11.45 -16.55
C PRO A 16 -24.40 -10.25 -16.21
N ALA A 17 -24.86 -9.06 -16.56
CA ALA A 17 -24.08 -7.87 -16.26
C ALA A 17 -23.95 -7.65 -14.75
N ARG A 18 -25.04 -7.93 -14.05
CA ARG A 18 -25.03 -7.78 -12.60
C ARG A 18 -24.12 -8.81 -11.96
N ASP A 19 -24.15 -10.02 -12.45
CA ASP A 19 -23.28 -11.06 -11.93
C ASP A 19 -21.82 -10.73 -12.18
N ALA A 20 -21.50 -10.21 -13.35
CA ALA A 20 -20.15 -9.82 -13.66
C ALA A 20 -19.68 -8.70 -12.73
N ALA A 21 -20.55 -7.74 -12.45
CA ALA A 21 -20.22 -6.67 -11.53
C ALA A 21 -19.94 -7.20 -10.12
N ARG A 22 -20.75 -8.14 -9.66
CA ARG A 22 -20.52 -8.73 -8.35
C ARG A 22 -19.22 -9.50 -8.30
N THR A 23 -18.89 -10.21 -9.37
CA THR A 23 -17.65 -10.95 -9.43
C THR A 23 -16.45 -10.01 -9.34
N GLY A 24 -16.50 -8.91 -10.08
CA GLY A 24 -15.43 -7.91 -10.01
C GLY A 24 -15.31 -7.30 -8.62
N SER A 25 -16.45 -6.98 -8.03
CA SER A 25 -16.46 -6.41 -6.68
C SER A 25 -15.88 -7.39 -5.67
N THR A 26 -16.18 -8.67 -5.80
CA THR A 26 -15.65 -9.68 -4.89
C THR A 26 -14.14 -9.78 -5.01
N ARG A 27 -13.61 -9.75 -6.24
CA ARG A 27 -12.17 -9.81 -6.42
C ARG A 27 -11.48 -8.59 -5.84
N VAL A 28 -12.06 -7.42 -6.03
CA VAL A 28 -11.51 -6.19 -5.46
C VAL A 28 -11.47 -6.27 -3.94
N ARG A 29 -12.54 -6.76 -3.32
CA ARG A 29 -12.57 -6.89 -1.87
C ARG A 29 -11.55 -7.90 -1.36
N ALA A 30 -11.34 -8.99 -2.08
CA ALA A 30 -10.33 -9.98 -1.69
C ALA A 30 -8.93 -9.37 -1.77
N ALA A 31 -8.65 -8.61 -2.83
CA ALA A 31 -7.37 -7.93 -2.97
C ALA A 31 -7.16 -6.93 -1.85
N ASP A 32 -8.22 -6.17 -1.49
CA ASP A 32 -8.12 -5.19 -0.41
C ASP A 32 -7.78 -5.85 0.92
N LYS A 33 -8.35 -7.00 1.20
CA LYS A 33 -8.05 -7.72 2.45
C LYS A 33 -6.61 -8.21 2.48
N VAL A 34 -6.10 -8.69 1.37
CA VAL A 34 -4.69 -9.11 1.29
C VAL A 34 -3.78 -7.91 1.48
N ASP A 35 -4.12 -6.78 0.85
CA ASP A 35 -3.34 -5.57 0.99
C ASP A 35 -3.38 -5.05 2.44
N GLU A 36 -4.53 -5.12 3.08
CA GLU A 36 -4.65 -4.69 4.47
C GLU A 36 -3.81 -5.57 5.39
N ALA A 37 -3.84 -6.89 5.18
CA ALA A 37 -3.05 -7.81 5.98
C ALA A 37 -1.55 -7.54 5.80
N HIS A 38 -1.13 -7.26 4.57
CA HIS A 38 0.25 -6.91 4.30
C HIS A 38 0.66 -5.64 5.03
N LEU A 39 -0.19 -4.60 4.97
CA LEU A 39 0.11 -3.33 5.63
C LEU A 39 0.19 -3.50 7.15
N HIS A 40 -0.72 -4.29 7.71
CA HIS A 40 -0.72 -4.54 9.15
C HIS A 40 0.57 -5.24 9.59
N GLU A 41 0.93 -6.29 8.88
CA GLU A 41 2.15 -7.04 9.20
C GLU A 41 3.37 -6.16 9.04
N TRP A 42 3.38 -5.34 7.99
CA TRP A 42 4.53 -4.48 7.71
C TRP A 42 4.72 -3.43 8.79
N VAL A 43 3.63 -2.78 9.21
CA VAL A 43 3.73 -1.69 10.18
C VAL A 43 4.06 -2.22 11.59
N THR A 44 3.61 -3.42 11.91
CA THR A 44 3.88 -3.98 13.23
C THR A 44 5.28 -4.58 13.35
N SER A 45 5.92 -4.86 12.22
CA SER A 45 7.25 -5.48 12.22
C SER A 45 8.38 -4.46 12.03
N ARG A 46 8.07 -3.17 11.87
CA ARG A 46 9.08 -2.15 11.62
C ARG A 46 8.91 -1.00 12.59
N ARG A 47 9.94 -0.15 12.66
CA ARG A 47 10.01 0.95 13.62
C ARG A 47 10.06 2.28 12.90
N GLY A 48 9.55 3.31 13.57
CA GLY A 48 9.62 4.66 13.04
C GLY A 48 8.89 4.81 11.72
N VAL A 49 7.76 4.12 11.59
CA VAL A 49 7.00 4.11 10.34
C VAL A 49 6.18 5.40 10.24
N GLU A 50 6.19 5.99 9.06
CA GLU A 50 5.32 7.11 8.71
C GLU A 50 4.50 6.72 7.49
N GLY A 51 3.26 7.19 7.44
CA GLY A 51 2.36 6.90 6.33
C GLY A 51 2.19 8.12 5.43
N PHE A 52 2.20 7.88 4.13
CA PHE A 52 2.01 8.93 3.13
C PHE A 52 0.86 8.50 2.23
N VAL A 53 -0.24 9.23 2.30
CA VAL A 53 -1.44 8.91 1.54
C VAL A 53 -1.33 9.56 0.18
N GLU A 54 -1.34 8.74 -0.85
CA GLU A 54 -1.24 9.21 -2.24
C GLU A 54 -2.64 9.24 -2.82
N PRO A 55 -3.15 10.42 -3.17
CA PRO A 55 -4.54 10.52 -3.62
C PRO A 55 -4.74 9.88 -4.98
N ARG A 56 -6.01 9.62 -5.30
CA ARG A 56 -6.39 9.07 -6.59
C ARG A 56 -5.99 10.00 -7.70
N THR A 57 -5.54 9.42 -8.81
CA THR A 57 -5.28 10.16 -10.05
C THR A 57 -6.15 9.58 -11.15
N ALA A 58 -6.00 10.12 -12.37
CA ALA A 58 -6.74 9.62 -13.52
C ALA A 58 -6.42 8.15 -13.83
N VAL A 59 -5.22 7.69 -13.42
CA VAL A 59 -4.75 6.36 -13.78
C VAL A 59 -4.48 5.46 -12.59
N SER A 60 -4.62 5.96 -11.36
CA SER A 60 -4.30 5.16 -10.18
C SER A 60 -5.30 5.41 -9.07
N GLU A 61 -5.52 4.37 -8.26
CA GLU A 61 -6.36 4.45 -7.08
C GLU A 61 -5.58 5.10 -5.94
N VAL A 62 -6.28 5.35 -4.83
CA VAL A 62 -5.62 5.82 -3.61
C VAL A 62 -4.68 4.74 -3.11
N THR A 63 -3.47 5.14 -2.76
CA THR A 63 -2.48 4.22 -2.21
C THR A 63 -1.96 4.74 -0.88
N LEU A 64 -1.54 3.82 -0.03
CA LEU A 64 -0.87 4.15 1.21
C LEU A 64 0.57 3.69 1.12
N LEU A 65 1.48 4.64 1.26
CA LEU A 65 2.91 4.41 1.27
C LEU A 65 3.36 4.44 2.73
N LEU A 66 3.97 3.36 3.20
CA LEU A 66 4.55 3.29 4.55
C LEU A 66 6.06 3.29 4.43
N VAL A 67 6.71 4.16 5.18
CA VAL A 67 8.17 4.31 5.13
C VAL A 67 8.72 4.14 6.54
N ALA A 68 9.64 3.20 6.73
CA ALA A 68 10.25 2.94 8.02
C ALA A 68 11.40 3.91 8.28
N HIS A 69 11.97 3.84 9.48
CA HIS A 69 12.99 4.80 9.90
C HIS A 69 14.24 4.78 9.01
N ASP A 70 14.56 3.64 8.43
CA ASP A 70 15.74 3.47 7.57
C ASP A 70 15.46 3.76 6.10
N GLY A 71 14.24 4.13 5.78
CA GLY A 71 13.85 4.40 4.40
C GLY A 71 13.21 3.23 3.67
N GLU A 72 13.21 2.04 4.27
CA GLU A 72 12.50 0.90 3.70
C GLU A 72 11.02 1.25 3.59
N TRP A 73 10.37 0.79 2.51
CA TRP A 73 9.01 1.23 2.25
C TRP A 73 8.19 0.13 1.60
N THR A 74 6.88 0.27 1.73
CA THR A 74 5.92 -0.54 0.98
C THR A 74 4.77 0.36 0.56
N ARG A 75 4.10 0.00 -0.51
CA ARG A 75 2.98 0.76 -1.05
C ARG A 75 1.89 -0.22 -1.43
N ARG A 76 0.68 0.08 -0.99
CA ARG A 76 -0.48 -0.76 -1.32
C ARG A 76 -1.68 0.11 -1.61
N ARG A 77 -2.52 -0.38 -2.52
CA ARG A 77 -3.78 0.25 -2.82
C ARG A 77 -4.72 0.12 -1.62
N VAL A 78 -5.48 1.16 -1.33
CA VAL A 78 -6.41 1.19 -0.21
C VAL A 78 -7.76 1.72 -0.67
N PRO A 79 -8.83 1.49 0.11
CA PRO A 79 -10.17 1.90 -0.32
C PRO A 79 -10.35 3.41 -0.47
N GLY A 80 -9.63 4.22 0.30
CA GLY A 80 -9.78 5.66 0.20
C GLY A 80 -8.85 6.39 1.13
N VAL A 81 -8.84 7.72 1.01
CA VAL A 81 -7.97 8.58 1.80
C VAL A 81 -8.29 8.46 3.29
N LYS A 82 -9.59 8.52 3.64
CA LYS A 82 -9.98 8.40 5.03
C LYS A 82 -9.56 7.07 5.63
N TRP A 83 -9.76 6.01 4.88
CA TRP A 83 -9.35 4.67 5.33
C TRP A 83 -7.86 4.64 5.65
N ALA A 84 -7.05 5.26 4.79
CA ALA A 84 -5.60 5.25 4.97
C ALA A 84 -5.20 5.98 6.24
N HIS A 85 -5.77 7.17 6.49
CA HIS A 85 -5.48 7.90 7.72
C HIS A 85 -5.99 7.16 8.95
N ASP A 86 -7.17 6.54 8.87
CA ASP A 86 -7.72 5.77 9.99
C ASP A 86 -6.84 4.56 10.30
N PHE A 87 -6.34 3.88 9.27
CA PHE A 87 -5.42 2.77 9.46
C PHE A 87 -4.16 3.22 10.20
N CYS A 88 -3.56 4.31 9.76
CA CYS A 88 -2.36 4.84 10.40
C CYS A 88 -2.65 5.23 11.85
N ASN A 89 -3.79 5.86 12.09
CA ASN A 89 -4.17 6.25 13.45
C ASN A 89 -4.32 5.04 14.37
N ARG A 90 -4.93 3.97 13.87
CA ARG A 90 -5.08 2.74 14.67
C ARG A 90 -3.75 2.15 15.07
N HIS A 91 -2.74 2.32 14.23
CA HIS A 91 -1.41 1.77 14.48
C HIS A 91 -0.44 2.79 15.05
N GLN A 92 -0.95 3.97 15.43
CA GLN A 92 -0.15 5.04 16.00
C GLN A 92 0.98 5.47 15.07
N VAL A 93 0.68 5.50 13.79
CA VAL A 93 1.60 5.90 12.74
C VAL A 93 1.20 7.28 12.27
N PRO A 94 2.11 8.27 12.27
CA PRO A 94 1.80 9.58 11.68
C PRO A 94 1.46 9.39 10.20
N SER A 95 0.45 10.12 9.74
CA SER A 95 0.05 10.03 8.34
C SER A 95 -0.01 11.42 7.72
N TYR A 96 0.43 11.50 6.48
CA TYR A 96 0.56 12.78 5.77
C TYR A 96 -0.05 12.64 4.38
N ASP A 97 -0.45 13.77 3.82
CA ASP A 97 -0.89 13.83 2.42
C ASP A 97 0.37 13.94 1.55
N ALA A 98 0.63 12.91 0.76
CA ALA A 98 1.84 12.86 -0.05
C ALA A 98 1.88 13.98 -1.08
N ALA A 99 0.72 14.44 -1.56
CA ALA A 99 0.67 15.54 -2.52
C ALA A 99 1.15 16.85 -1.89
N VAL A 100 1.04 16.98 -0.57
CA VAL A 100 1.45 18.19 0.13
C VAL A 100 2.91 18.12 0.59
N VAL A 101 3.29 17.00 1.24
CA VAL A 101 4.59 16.92 1.89
C VAL A 101 5.65 16.22 1.05
N GLY A 102 5.23 15.47 0.04
CA GLY A 102 6.17 14.74 -0.80
C GLY A 102 6.67 13.46 -0.15
N ILE A 103 7.60 12.81 -0.81
CA ILE A 103 8.19 11.55 -0.36
C ILE A 103 9.45 11.87 0.43
N PRO A 104 9.68 11.20 1.58
CA PRO A 104 10.83 11.54 2.41
C PRO A 104 12.15 11.18 1.74
N GLN A 105 13.18 11.97 2.04
CA GLN A 105 14.51 11.78 1.46
C GLN A 105 15.09 10.42 1.84
N ARG A 106 14.81 9.95 3.05
CA ARG A 106 15.35 8.66 3.48
C ARG A 106 14.88 7.50 2.61
N MET A 107 13.69 7.61 2.01
CA MET A 107 13.20 6.62 1.07
C MET A 107 14.02 6.65 -0.22
N ARG A 108 14.35 7.86 -0.70
CA ARG A 108 15.18 7.97 -1.89
C ARG A 108 16.59 7.44 -1.63
N ASP A 109 17.11 7.70 -0.46
CA ASP A 109 18.44 7.20 -0.08
C ASP A 109 18.44 5.67 0.01
N TYR A 110 17.38 5.10 0.57
CA TYR A 110 17.21 3.65 0.63
C TYR A 110 17.20 3.07 -0.78
N ASN A 111 16.41 3.65 -1.68
CA ASN A 111 16.32 3.16 -3.05
C ASN A 111 17.67 3.23 -3.77
N SER A 112 18.43 4.29 -3.53
CA SER A 112 19.76 4.42 -4.11
C SER A 112 20.70 3.34 -3.59
N ARG A 113 20.65 3.09 -2.29
CA ARG A 113 21.50 2.07 -1.66
C ARG A 113 21.17 0.68 -2.21
N VAL A 114 19.88 0.36 -2.28
CA VAL A 114 19.45 -0.94 -2.80
C VAL A 114 19.88 -1.11 -4.26
N ARG A 115 19.75 -0.05 -5.05
CA ARG A 115 20.13 -0.10 -6.45
C ARG A 115 21.62 -0.36 -6.63
N LYS A 116 22.44 0.26 -5.79
CA LYS A 116 23.89 0.07 -5.83
C LYS A 116 24.26 -1.35 -5.41
N GLU A 117 23.62 -1.86 -4.38
CA GLU A 117 23.85 -3.22 -3.93
C GLU A 117 23.44 -4.22 -4.99
N GLN A 118 22.34 -3.98 -5.70
CA GLN A 118 21.89 -4.84 -6.77
C GLN A 118 22.90 -4.85 -7.90
N LYS A 119 23.44 -3.70 -8.28
CA LYS A 119 24.45 -3.62 -9.31
C LYS A 119 25.71 -4.37 -8.90
N ALA A 120 26.13 -4.23 -7.66
CA ALA A 120 27.29 -4.95 -7.17
C ALA A 120 27.09 -6.46 -7.22
N ALA A 121 25.87 -6.93 -6.95
CA ALA A 121 25.55 -8.35 -7.02
C ALA A 121 25.55 -8.86 -8.45
N ASP A 122 24.98 -8.07 -9.37
CA ASP A 122 24.87 -8.46 -10.78
C ASP A 122 26.20 -8.35 -11.52
N TYR A 123 27.06 -7.41 -11.10
CA TYR A 123 28.32 -7.12 -11.76
C TYR A 123 29.40 -7.05 -10.69
N PRO A 124 30.01 -8.18 -10.32
CA PRO A 124 30.94 -8.19 -9.18
C PRO A 124 32.11 -7.21 -9.29
N GLN A 125 32.51 -6.83 -10.51
CA GLN A 125 33.59 -5.87 -10.70
C GLN A 125 33.13 -4.40 -10.57
N TYR A 126 31.82 -4.18 -10.46
CA TYR A 126 31.29 -2.83 -10.30
C TYR A 126 31.59 -2.31 -8.88
N LYS A 127 32.03 -1.07 -8.78
CA LYS A 127 32.32 -0.43 -7.49
C LYS A 127 31.45 0.79 -7.33
N PRO A 128 30.47 0.72 -6.42
CA PRO A 128 29.60 1.89 -6.20
C PRO A 128 30.41 3.12 -5.79
N GLY A 129 30.05 4.28 -6.32
CA GLY A 129 30.76 5.50 -6.04
C GLY A 129 31.84 5.87 -7.02
N GLU A 130 32.18 4.99 -7.95
CA GLU A 130 33.10 5.28 -9.05
C GLU A 130 32.31 5.62 -10.30
N SER A 131 32.76 6.56 -11.07
CA SER A 131 32.06 6.94 -12.30
C SER A 131 32.81 6.54 -13.54
#